data_7a0315664bdb9f34698094b2eda221b2
#
_entry.id   7a0315664bdb9f34698094b2eda221b2
#
_cell.length_a   1.000
_cell.length_b   1.000
_cell.length_c   1.000
_cell.angle_alpha   90.00
_cell.angle_beta   90.00
_cell.angle_gamma   90.00
#
_symmetry.space_group_name_H-M   'P 1'
#
loop_
_entity.id
_entity.type
_entity.pdbx_description
1 polymer ?
#
loop_
_entity_poly.entity_id
_entity_poly.type
_entity_poly.pdbx_seq_one_letter_code
_entity_poly.pdbx_strand_id
1 'polypeptide(L)'
;AYKEQGIPIDMVMYQNEAYSYTPYPGCAWTAEGTVRFNVEYLAPTLKKYHPEVKLYLGTFNTNRYDYVDKILSDPRMPQSIEGIGFQWEGGQILPKIRKKYPQYKYVQSESECGGGTFDWRAGEHTFHLINHYLGNGCEEYTFWNNTLCDNGESPWGWKQNALIHVDSKSRTATLTPEYYAVRHYSQFV
;
A
#
# COMPACT_ATOMS: atom_id res chain seq x y z
N ALA A 1 -1.03 -1.65 23.25
CA ALA A 1 -0.12 -2.76 22.94
C ALA A 1 1.16 -2.26 22.27
N TYR A 2 1.14 -1.76 20.99
CA TYR A 2 2.35 -1.34 20.29
C TYR A 2 3.12 -0.23 21.00
N LYS A 3 2.43 0.81 21.46
CA LYS A 3 3.04 1.92 22.21
C LYS A 3 3.76 1.45 23.50
N GLU A 4 3.22 0.46 24.19
CA GLU A 4 3.82 -0.14 25.39
C GLU A 4 5.11 -0.92 25.07
N GLN A 5 5.27 -1.34 23.81
CA GLN A 5 6.46 -1.99 23.28
C GLN A 5 7.45 -1.00 22.64
N GLY A 6 7.21 0.30 22.79
CA GLY A 6 8.06 1.35 22.19
C GLY A 6 7.92 1.49 20.68
N ILE A 7 6.85 0.95 20.08
CA ILE A 7 6.57 1.04 18.65
C ILE A 7 5.48 2.10 18.44
N PRO A 8 5.82 3.29 17.92
CA PRO A 8 4.83 4.31 17.58
C PRO A 8 3.98 3.85 16.39
N ILE A 9 2.71 4.24 16.39
CA ILE A 9 1.82 4.08 15.24
C ILE A 9 1.39 5.47 14.80
N ASP A 10 1.75 5.86 13.58
CA ASP A 10 1.49 7.19 13.05
C ASP A 10 0.21 7.21 12.20
N MET A 11 -0.06 6.12 11.49
CA MET A 11 -1.27 6.00 10.65
C MET A 11 -1.90 4.61 10.72
N VAL A 12 -3.16 4.55 10.37
CA VAL A 12 -3.92 3.31 10.19
C VAL A 12 -4.81 3.41 8.96
N MET A 13 -4.95 2.29 8.25
CA MET A 13 -5.91 2.09 7.18
C MET A 13 -6.92 1.03 7.61
N TYR A 14 -8.20 1.21 7.21
CA TYR A 14 -9.29 0.39 7.78
C TYR A 14 -9.31 -1.06 7.31
N GLN A 15 -8.80 -1.33 6.10
CA GLN A 15 -8.86 -2.65 5.48
C GLN A 15 -7.82 -2.80 4.36
N ASN A 16 -7.08 -3.90 4.36
CA ASN A 16 -6.27 -4.29 3.20
C ASN A 16 -7.18 -4.74 2.06
N GLU A 17 -6.94 -4.22 0.86
CA GLU A 17 -7.63 -4.63 -0.37
C GLU A 17 -9.17 -4.71 -0.25
N ALA A 18 -9.77 -3.67 0.24
CA ALA A 18 -11.20 -3.59 0.55
C ALA A 18 -12.15 -3.84 -0.65
N TYR A 19 -11.63 -3.93 -1.86
CA TYR A 19 -12.37 -4.18 -3.10
C TYR A 19 -12.16 -5.60 -3.67
N SER A 20 -11.28 -6.41 -3.07
CA SER A 20 -10.92 -7.73 -3.59
C SER A 20 -11.63 -8.88 -2.89
N TYR A 21 -11.91 -9.93 -3.66
CA TYR A 21 -12.21 -11.27 -3.15
C TYR A 21 -10.93 -12.10 -3.23
N THR A 22 -10.36 -12.41 -2.10
CA THR A 22 -9.05 -13.04 -1.99
C THR A 22 -9.15 -14.44 -1.39
N PRO A 23 -8.19 -15.37 -1.66
CA PRO A 23 -8.16 -16.69 -1.02
C PRO A 23 -7.74 -16.65 0.45
N TYR A 24 -7.14 -15.55 0.90
CA TYR A 24 -6.80 -15.29 2.29
C TYR A 24 -7.92 -14.51 3.01
N PRO A 25 -7.93 -14.47 4.36
CA PRO A 25 -8.93 -13.72 5.09
C PRO A 25 -8.99 -12.25 4.66
N GLY A 26 -10.15 -11.83 4.20
CA GLY A 26 -10.40 -10.48 3.70
C GLY A 26 -11.86 -10.10 3.85
N CYS A 27 -12.19 -8.86 3.55
CA CYS A 27 -13.56 -8.36 3.56
C CYS A 27 -13.74 -7.35 2.42
N ALA A 28 -14.62 -7.66 1.47
CA ALA A 28 -14.98 -6.73 0.42
C ALA A 28 -16.03 -5.73 0.92
N TRP A 29 -15.81 -4.45 0.63
CA TRP A 29 -16.67 -3.36 1.07
C TRP A 29 -17.35 -2.69 -0.12
N THR A 30 -18.60 -2.24 0.10
CA THR A 30 -19.23 -1.27 -0.81
C THR A 30 -18.69 0.13 -0.54
N ALA A 31 -18.85 1.04 -1.51
CA ALA A 31 -18.44 2.43 -1.31
C ALA A 31 -19.17 3.07 -0.12
N GLU A 32 -20.47 2.82 0.01
CA GLU A 32 -21.30 3.31 1.12
C GLU A 32 -20.85 2.72 2.47
N GLY A 33 -20.56 1.42 2.50
CA GLY A 33 -20.04 0.75 3.70
C GLY A 33 -18.70 1.33 4.14
N THR A 34 -17.81 1.60 3.19
CA THR A 34 -16.52 2.26 3.45
C THR A 34 -16.71 3.65 4.04
N VAL A 35 -17.56 4.48 3.44
CA VAL A 35 -17.88 5.82 3.97
C VAL A 35 -18.43 5.71 5.39
N ARG A 36 -19.48 4.90 5.56
CA ARG A 36 -20.14 4.76 6.86
C ARG A 36 -19.17 4.31 7.95
N PHE A 37 -18.38 3.27 7.70
CA PHE A 37 -17.46 2.75 8.70
C PHE A 37 -16.38 3.79 9.08
N ASN A 38 -15.74 4.41 8.11
CA ASN A 38 -14.67 5.37 8.40
C ASN A 38 -15.19 6.64 9.07
N VAL A 39 -16.31 7.19 8.60
CA VAL A 39 -16.85 8.47 9.09
C VAL A 39 -17.60 8.33 10.42
N GLU A 40 -18.43 7.29 10.57
CA GLU A 40 -19.33 7.18 11.71
C GLU A 40 -18.71 6.39 12.88
N TYR A 41 -17.71 5.55 12.62
CA TYR A 41 -17.13 4.68 13.65
C TYR A 41 -15.63 4.89 13.84
N LEU A 42 -14.83 4.72 12.78
CA LEU A 42 -13.38 4.64 12.95
C LEU A 42 -12.76 6.02 13.27
N ALA A 43 -13.06 7.06 12.49
CA ALA A 43 -12.52 8.39 12.73
C ALA A 43 -12.90 8.96 14.11
N PRO A 44 -14.16 8.90 14.58
CA PRO A 44 -14.52 9.33 15.92
C PRO A 44 -13.83 8.51 17.02
N THR A 45 -13.66 7.21 16.82
CA THR A 45 -12.98 6.32 17.75
C THR A 45 -11.49 6.66 17.88
N LEU A 46 -10.79 6.83 16.78
CA LEU A 46 -9.39 7.27 16.77
C LEU A 46 -9.24 8.64 17.43
N LYS A 47 -10.06 9.61 17.04
CA LYS A 47 -10.02 10.95 17.62
C LYS A 47 -10.22 10.93 19.16
N LYS A 48 -11.03 10.01 19.67
CA LYS A 48 -11.31 9.90 21.09
C LYS A 48 -10.19 9.20 21.88
N TYR A 49 -9.64 8.12 21.35
CA TYR A 49 -8.74 7.23 22.10
C TYR A 49 -7.28 7.31 21.64
N HIS A 50 -7.02 7.70 20.38
CA HIS A 50 -5.72 7.75 19.75
C HIS A 50 -5.61 8.97 18.82
N PRO A 51 -5.74 10.20 19.37
CA PRO A 51 -5.75 11.43 18.55
C PRO A 51 -4.43 11.66 17.79
N GLU A 52 -3.35 11.00 18.20
CA GLU A 52 -2.06 11.02 17.53
C GLU A 52 -2.02 10.19 16.26
N VAL A 53 -2.92 9.21 16.10
CA VAL A 53 -2.95 8.28 14.97
C VAL A 53 -3.82 8.84 13.84
N LYS A 54 -3.24 9.00 12.67
CA LYS A 54 -3.92 9.52 11.48
C LYS A 54 -4.68 8.41 10.77
N LEU A 55 -5.92 8.69 10.38
CA LEU A 55 -6.69 7.79 9.53
C LEU A 55 -6.40 8.08 8.06
N TYR A 56 -5.94 7.06 7.34
CA TYR A 56 -5.83 7.06 5.90
C TYR A 56 -6.87 6.11 5.31
N LEU A 57 -7.52 6.54 4.24
CA LEU A 57 -8.48 5.72 3.53
C LEU A 57 -7.74 4.72 2.63
N GLY A 58 -8.13 3.47 2.65
CA GLY A 58 -7.53 2.41 1.82
C GLY A 58 -7.31 1.12 2.60
N THR A 59 -6.60 0.18 2.04
CA THR A 59 -5.75 0.32 0.85
C THR A 59 -6.54 0.08 -0.44
N PHE A 60 -6.44 0.96 -1.44
CA PHE A 60 -7.14 0.79 -2.72
C PHE A 60 -6.25 0.04 -3.72
N ASN A 61 -6.66 -1.18 -4.04
CA ASN A 61 -6.03 -2.06 -5.03
C ASN A 61 -6.85 -2.17 -6.34
N THR A 62 -7.76 -1.25 -6.59
CA THR A 62 -8.64 -1.25 -7.76
C THR A 62 -8.40 -0.06 -8.67
N ASN A 63 -8.52 -0.27 -9.99
CA ASN A 63 -8.54 0.78 -11.00
C ASN A 63 -9.95 1.39 -11.23
N ARG A 64 -10.95 0.99 -10.44
CA ARG A 64 -12.32 1.52 -10.49
C ARG A 64 -12.38 2.94 -9.92
N TYR A 65 -12.11 3.91 -10.81
CA TYR A 65 -12.20 5.33 -10.45
C TYR A 65 -13.55 5.71 -9.85
N ASP A 66 -14.64 5.24 -10.42
CA ASP A 66 -16.01 5.51 -9.97
C ASP A 66 -16.27 5.08 -8.53
N TYR A 67 -15.70 3.94 -8.12
CA TYR A 67 -15.79 3.44 -6.76
C TYR A 67 -15.07 4.35 -5.76
N VAL A 68 -13.82 4.70 -6.05
CA VAL A 68 -13.01 5.57 -5.18
C VAL A 68 -13.57 6.99 -5.16
N ASP A 69 -13.96 7.51 -6.31
CA ASP A 69 -14.58 8.84 -6.45
C ASP A 69 -15.87 8.96 -5.64
N LYS A 70 -16.71 7.92 -5.65
CA LYS A 70 -17.95 7.88 -4.86
C LYS A 70 -17.67 7.98 -3.35
N ILE A 71 -16.64 7.30 -2.86
CA ILE A 71 -16.23 7.38 -1.46
C ILE A 71 -15.74 8.79 -1.12
N LEU A 72 -14.81 9.33 -1.90
CA LEU A 72 -14.18 10.62 -1.64
C LEU A 72 -15.12 11.82 -1.84
N SER A 73 -16.21 11.64 -2.59
CA SER A 73 -17.23 12.67 -2.81
C SER A 73 -18.14 12.91 -1.60
N ASP A 74 -18.10 12.04 -0.58
CA ASP A 74 -18.89 12.27 0.64
C ASP A 74 -18.35 13.52 1.36
N PRO A 75 -19.20 14.52 1.65
CA PRO A 75 -18.77 15.81 2.21
C PRO A 75 -18.17 15.70 3.62
N ARG A 76 -18.34 14.56 4.29
CA ARG A 76 -17.78 14.30 5.63
C ARG A 76 -16.35 13.74 5.58
N MET A 77 -15.88 13.26 4.41
CA MET A 77 -14.56 12.65 4.27
C MET A 77 -13.41 13.60 4.61
N PRO A 78 -13.39 14.88 4.15
CA PRO A 78 -12.26 15.77 4.41
C PRO A 78 -11.94 16.02 5.89
N GLN A 79 -12.91 15.86 6.77
CA GLN A 79 -12.72 16.00 8.23
C GLN A 79 -12.47 14.67 8.95
N SER A 80 -12.57 13.55 8.21
CA SER A 80 -12.49 12.21 8.76
C SER A 80 -11.15 11.54 8.47
N ILE A 81 -10.49 11.89 7.37
CA ILE A 81 -9.24 11.26 6.93
C ILE A 81 -8.15 12.29 6.63
N GLU A 82 -6.91 11.91 6.85
CA GLU A 82 -5.71 12.70 6.51
C GLU A 82 -5.23 12.44 5.09
N GLY A 83 -5.31 11.19 4.65
CA GLY A 83 -4.76 10.78 3.37
C GLY A 83 -5.39 9.51 2.80
N ILE A 84 -4.80 9.00 1.72
CA ILE A 84 -5.29 7.88 0.93
C ILE A 84 -4.13 6.95 0.59
N GLY A 85 -4.33 5.63 0.80
CA GLY A 85 -3.38 4.59 0.45
C GLY A 85 -3.80 3.85 -0.83
N PHE A 86 -2.86 3.75 -1.79
CA PHE A 86 -3.02 3.00 -3.02
C PHE A 86 -2.04 1.83 -3.07
N GLN A 87 -2.45 0.76 -3.74
CA GLN A 87 -1.62 -0.39 -4.04
C GLN A 87 -2.05 -1.05 -5.35
N TRP A 88 -1.16 -1.83 -5.97
CA TRP A 88 -1.45 -2.61 -7.18
C TRP A 88 -2.15 -1.76 -8.27
N GLU A 89 -3.26 -2.24 -8.81
CA GLU A 89 -4.02 -1.52 -9.85
C GLU A 89 -4.51 -0.13 -9.44
N GLY A 90 -4.58 0.15 -8.13
CA GLY A 90 -4.94 1.47 -7.62
C GLY A 90 -4.01 2.58 -8.10
N GLY A 91 -2.74 2.26 -8.40
CA GLY A 91 -1.79 3.20 -8.99
C GLY A 91 -2.25 3.79 -10.32
N GLN A 92 -3.06 3.06 -11.10
CA GLN A 92 -3.55 3.53 -12.40
C GLN A 92 -4.49 4.74 -12.30
N ILE A 93 -5.25 4.83 -11.22
CA ILE A 93 -6.20 5.94 -11.01
C ILE A 93 -5.63 7.07 -10.15
N LEU A 94 -4.48 6.87 -9.51
CA LEU A 94 -3.84 7.85 -8.63
C LEU A 94 -3.73 9.25 -9.26
N PRO A 95 -3.23 9.43 -10.50
CA PRO A 95 -3.09 10.77 -11.09
C PRO A 95 -4.42 11.50 -11.21
N LYS A 96 -5.48 10.76 -11.55
CA LYS A 96 -6.84 11.33 -11.72
C LYS A 96 -7.47 11.66 -10.38
N ILE A 97 -7.31 10.79 -9.38
CA ILE A 97 -7.81 11.03 -8.01
C ILE A 97 -7.09 12.22 -7.39
N ARG A 98 -5.75 12.26 -7.47
CA ARG A 98 -4.96 13.37 -6.92
C ARG A 98 -5.34 14.72 -7.54
N LYS A 99 -5.58 14.74 -8.84
CA LYS A 99 -6.01 15.97 -9.54
C LYS A 99 -7.36 16.49 -9.01
N LYS A 100 -8.30 15.59 -8.69
CA LYS A 100 -9.64 15.97 -8.20
C LYS A 100 -9.66 16.28 -6.71
N TYR A 101 -8.81 15.60 -5.93
CA TYR A 101 -8.78 15.69 -4.47
C TYR A 101 -7.39 16.09 -3.94
N PRO A 102 -6.85 17.27 -4.34
CA PRO A 102 -5.48 17.67 -4.02
C PRO A 102 -5.24 17.96 -2.53
N GLN A 103 -6.30 18.01 -1.73
CA GLN A 103 -6.24 18.30 -0.29
C GLN A 103 -5.73 17.14 0.56
N TYR A 104 -5.72 15.90 0.03
CA TYR A 104 -5.28 14.74 0.77
C TYR A 104 -3.79 14.45 0.57
N LYS A 105 -3.19 13.80 1.55
CA LYS A 105 -1.91 13.11 1.40
C LYS A 105 -2.10 11.80 0.67
N TYR A 106 -1.07 11.34 -0.01
CA TYR A 106 -1.10 10.12 -0.80
C TYR A 106 0.09 9.24 -0.44
N VAL A 107 -0.17 7.95 -0.23
CA VAL A 107 0.87 6.95 0.03
C VAL A 107 0.65 5.71 -0.84
N GLN A 108 1.73 5.09 -1.23
CA GLN A 108 1.71 3.76 -1.81
C GLN A 108 2.01 2.77 -0.68
N SER A 109 1.06 1.89 -0.39
CA SER A 109 1.08 1.01 0.79
C SER A 109 1.55 -0.42 0.51
N GLU A 110 1.58 -0.83 -0.77
CA GLU A 110 2.03 -2.16 -1.18
C GLU A 110 2.33 -2.18 -2.68
N SER A 111 3.53 -2.62 -3.06
CA SER A 111 3.92 -2.67 -4.46
C SER A 111 3.57 -4.00 -5.13
N GLU A 112 3.44 -3.97 -6.45
CA GLU A 112 3.62 -5.15 -7.27
C GLU A 112 5.04 -5.71 -7.06
N CYS A 113 5.17 -7.02 -6.93
CA CYS A 113 6.41 -7.68 -6.51
C CYS A 113 6.86 -8.79 -7.48
N GLY A 114 6.48 -8.72 -8.74
CA GLY A 114 6.94 -9.64 -9.77
C GLY A 114 6.44 -11.09 -9.59
N GLY A 115 7.07 -12.03 -10.30
CA GLY A 115 6.65 -13.43 -10.41
C GLY A 115 7.73 -14.46 -10.01
N GLY A 116 8.67 -14.11 -9.14
CA GLY A 116 9.72 -15.01 -8.64
C GLY A 116 10.89 -15.19 -9.62
N THR A 117 11.10 -14.29 -10.57
CA THR A 117 12.19 -14.37 -11.56
C THR A 117 13.49 -13.76 -11.05
N PHE A 118 13.43 -12.77 -10.18
CA PHE A 118 14.57 -12.03 -9.61
C PHE A 118 15.53 -11.46 -10.66
N ASP A 119 15.02 -11.09 -11.84
CA ASP A 119 15.80 -10.55 -12.96
C ASP A 119 15.75 -9.01 -13.02
N TRP A 120 16.58 -8.42 -13.90
CA TRP A 120 16.62 -6.96 -14.07
C TRP A 120 15.32 -6.34 -14.59
N ARG A 121 14.44 -7.10 -15.25
CA ARG A 121 13.13 -6.59 -15.67
C ARG A 121 12.26 -6.25 -14.46
N ALA A 122 12.37 -7.07 -13.40
CA ALA A 122 11.68 -6.80 -12.15
C ALA A 122 12.24 -5.56 -11.43
N GLY A 123 13.56 -5.36 -11.47
CA GLY A 123 14.20 -4.14 -10.95
C GLY A 123 13.79 -2.88 -11.72
N GLU A 124 13.78 -2.95 -13.06
CA GLU A 124 13.30 -1.86 -13.92
C GLU A 124 11.82 -1.54 -13.67
N HIS A 125 10.99 -2.56 -13.56
CA HIS A 125 9.56 -2.39 -13.22
C HIS A 125 9.40 -1.70 -11.87
N THR A 126 10.12 -2.13 -10.85
CA THR A 126 10.12 -1.50 -9.53
C THR A 126 10.54 -0.03 -9.60
N PHE A 127 11.59 0.28 -10.38
CA PHE A 127 12.01 1.67 -10.59
C PHE A 127 10.91 2.50 -11.25
N HIS A 128 10.23 1.97 -12.25
CA HIS A 128 9.09 2.64 -12.89
C HIS A 128 7.91 2.85 -11.94
N LEU A 129 7.60 1.87 -11.09
CA LEU A 129 6.54 2.00 -10.09
C LEU A 129 6.86 3.12 -9.08
N ILE A 130 8.09 3.16 -8.55
CA ILE A 130 8.51 4.23 -7.64
C ILE A 130 8.36 5.60 -8.29
N ASN A 131 8.87 5.75 -9.52
CA ASN A 131 8.72 6.99 -10.30
C ASN A 131 7.25 7.37 -10.50
N HIS A 132 6.40 6.39 -10.81
CA HIS A 132 4.97 6.63 -11.01
C HIS A 132 4.31 7.16 -9.73
N TYR A 133 4.51 6.48 -8.61
CA TYR A 133 3.85 6.85 -7.35
C TYR A 133 4.40 8.18 -6.80
N LEU A 134 5.71 8.33 -6.67
CA LEU A 134 6.33 9.56 -6.16
C LEU A 134 6.09 10.73 -7.11
N GLY A 135 6.24 10.53 -8.42
CA GLY A 135 5.97 11.55 -9.44
C GLY A 135 4.51 12.01 -9.48
N ASN A 136 3.57 11.19 -9.02
CA ASN A 136 2.17 11.55 -8.83
C ASN A 136 1.83 11.95 -7.39
N GLY A 137 2.86 12.21 -6.56
CA GLY A 137 2.77 12.87 -5.26
C GLY A 137 2.41 11.96 -4.10
N CYS A 138 2.69 10.67 -4.19
CA CYS A 138 2.80 9.86 -2.99
C CYS A 138 4.01 10.30 -2.16
N GLU A 139 3.83 10.41 -0.86
CA GLU A 139 4.89 10.78 0.09
C GLU A 139 5.71 9.55 0.53
N GLU A 140 5.16 8.35 0.34
CA GLU A 140 5.75 7.07 0.75
C GLU A 140 5.59 6.00 -0.33
N TYR A 141 6.56 5.09 -0.37
CA TYR A 141 6.53 3.89 -1.21
C TYR A 141 6.97 2.67 -0.38
N THR A 142 6.10 1.69 -0.25
CA THR A 142 6.34 0.46 0.51
C THR A 142 6.49 -0.73 -0.44
N PHE A 143 7.70 -1.31 -0.51
CA PHE A 143 7.92 -2.53 -1.26
C PHE A 143 7.33 -3.73 -0.49
N TRP A 144 6.62 -4.64 -1.20
CA TRP A 144 5.85 -5.72 -0.55
C TRP A 144 6.71 -6.69 0.25
N ASN A 145 7.72 -7.29 -0.38
CA ASN A 145 8.51 -8.33 0.26
C ASN A 145 9.94 -7.86 0.55
N ASN A 146 10.33 -7.86 1.81
CA ASN A 146 11.74 -7.60 2.17
C ASN A 146 12.61 -8.82 1.84
N THR A 147 12.25 -10.00 2.33
CA THR A 147 13.06 -11.23 2.19
C THR A 147 12.16 -12.42 1.87
N LEU A 148 12.51 -13.16 0.82
CA LEU A 148 11.85 -14.43 0.47
C LEU A 148 12.90 -15.52 0.19
N CYS A 149 12.49 -16.78 0.43
CA CYS A 149 13.32 -17.95 0.15
C CYS A 149 12.99 -18.54 -1.23
N ASP A 150 13.97 -19.14 -1.86
CA ASP A 150 13.88 -19.92 -3.10
C ASP A 150 13.16 -19.15 -4.22
N ASN A 151 12.04 -19.66 -4.74
CA ASN A 151 11.27 -19.00 -5.79
C ASN A 151 10.20 -18.00 -5.30
N GLY A 152 10.22 -17.70 -4.00
CA GLY A 152 9.26 -16.77 -3.39
C GLY A 152 7.82 -17.27 -3.38
N GLU A 153 7.60 -18.59 -3.44
CA GLU A 153 6.26 -19.17 -3.50
C GLU A 153 5.54 -19.06 -2.14
N SER A 154 4.37 -18.46 -2.18
CA SER A 154 3.48 -18.33 -1.03
C SER A 154 2.65 -19.62 -0.81
N PRO A 155 2.00 -19.80 0.36
CA PRO A 155 1.06 -20.89 0.60
C PRO A 155 -0.11 -20.94 -0.40
N TRP A 156 -0.36 -19.86 -1.12
CA TRP A 156 -1.41 -19.74 -2.15
C TRP A 156 -0.90 -20.10 -3.55
N GLY A 157 0.36 -20.51 -3.69
CA GLY A 157 0.98 -20.87 -4.96
C GLY A 157 1.47 -19.67 -5.79
N TRP A 158 1.45 -18.48 -5.26
CA TRP A 158 1.98 -17.30 -5.94
C TRP A 158 3.48 -17.20 -5.76
N LYS A 159 4.18 -17.03 -6.87
CA LYS A 159 5.61 -16.71 -6.87
C LYS A 159 5.78 -15.21 -6.85
N GLN A 160 6.69 -14.73 -6.01
CA GLN A 160 6.91 -13.31 -5.77
C GLN A 160 8.41 -13.00 -5.68
N ASN A 161 8.76 -11.75 -5.99
CA ASN A 161 10.11 -11.24 -5.78
C ASN A 161 10.22 -10.56 -4.41
N ALA A 162 11.45 -10.38 -3.96
CA ALA A 162 11.78 -9.69 -2.71
C ALA A 162 13.06 -8.87 -2.91
N LEU A 163 13.33 -7.94 -2.01
CA LEU A 163 14.58 -7.18 -2.01
C LEU A 163 15.79 -8.07 -1.72
N ILE A 164 15.61 -9.09 -0.89
CA ILE A 164 16.63 -10.07 -0.54
C ILE A 164 16.12 -11.47 -0.87
N HIS A 165 16.83 -12.16 -1.73
CA HIS A 165 16.56 -13.56 -2.07
C HIS A 165 17.47 -14.48 -1.26
N VAL A 166 16.91 -15.48 -0.62
CA VAL A 166 17.64 -16.49 0.16
C VAL A 166 17.52 -17.85 -0.53
N ASP A 167 18.63 -18.43 -0.91
CA ASP A 167 18.70 -19.83 -1.34
C ASP A 167 18.77 -20.71 -0.07
N SER A 168 17.72 -21.50 0.16
CA SER A 168 17.58 -22.32 1.38
C SER A 168 18.59 -23.48 1.42
N LYS A 169 19.07 -23.95 0.28
CA LYS A 169 20.03 -25.06 0.17
C LYS A 169 21.45 -24.63 0.46
N SER A 170 21.90 -23.58 -0.22
CA SER A 170 23.25 -23.02 -0.03
C SER A 170 23.34 -22.10 1.19
N ARG A 171 22.21 -21.66 1.75
CA ARG A 171 22.10 -20.67 2.83
C ARG A 171 22.78 -19.34 2.48
N THR A 172 22.68 -18.94 1.23
CA THR A 172 23.21 -17.66 0.75
C THR A 172 22.10 -16.66 0.58
N ALA A 173 22.38 -15.39 0.93
CA ALA A 173 21.49 -14.26 0.67
C ALA A 173 22.06 -13.41 -0.47
N THR A 174 21.21 -13.02 -1.40
CA THR A 174 21.55 -12.20 -2.56
C THR A 174 20.63 -10.97 -2.62
N LEU A 175 21.23 -9.81 -2.82
CA LEU A 175 20.49 -8.58 -3.09
C LEU A 175 19.99 -8.62 -4.54
N THR A 176 18.68 -8.38 -4.72
CA THR A 176 18.02 -8.48 -6.02
C THR A 176 18.10 -7.16 -6.80
N PRO A 177 17.78 -7.14 -8.09
CA PRO A 177 17.65 -5.91 -8.84
C PRO A 177 16.66 -4.91 -8.23
N GLU A 178 15.57 -5.38 -7.64
CA GLU A 178 14.59 -4.55 -6.93
C GLU A 178 15.20 -3.87 -5.71
N TYR A 179 16.11 -4.55 -5.00
CA TYR A 179 16.86 -3.93 -3.91
C TYR A 179 17.63 -2.70 -4.38
N TYR A 180 18.31 -2.80 -5.51
CA TYR A 180 19.10 -1.69 -6.05
C TYR A 180 18.19 -0.54 -6.52
N ALA A 181 17.02 -0.84 -7.10
CA ALA A 181 16.03 0.16 -7.46
C ALA A 181 15.54 0.93 -6.22
N VAL A 182 15.10 0.22 -5.18
CA VAL A 182 14.63 0.82 -3.91
C VAL A 182 15.77 1.59 -3.23
N ARG A 183 16.98 1.01 -3.16
CA ARG A 183 18.15 1.65 -2.56
C ARG A 183 18.50 2.98 -3.24
N HIS A 184 18.34 3.06 -4.56
CA HIS A 184 18.63 4.30 -5.30
C HIS A 184 17.81 5.46 -4.74
N TYR A 185 16.50 5.25 -4.46
CA TYR A 185 15.66 6.28 -3.85
C TYR A 185 15.96 6.46 -2.36
N SER A 186 15.98 5.38 -1.58
CA SER A 186 16.12 5.48 -0.13
C SER A 186 17.45 6.04 0.36
N GLN A 187 18.48 6.01 -0.49
CA GLN A 187 19.81 6.53 -0.16
C GLN A 187 20.07 7.94 -0.70
N PHE A 188 19.45 8.32 -1.83
CA PHE A 188 19.83 9.52 -2.57
C PHE A 188 18.69 10.53 -2.79
N VAL A 189 17.45 10.19 -2.44
CA VAL A 189 16.24 11.01 -2.52
C VAL A 189 15.52 11.11 -1.18
#